data_6f77f224aaf48e0d234e36007e39f619
#
_entry.id   6f77f224aaf48e0d234e36007e39f619
#
_cell.length_a   1.000
_cell.length_b   1.000
_cell.length_c   1.000
_cell.angle_alpha   90.00
_cell.angle_beta   90.00
_cell.angle_gamma   90.00
#
_symmetry.space_group_name_H-M   'P 1'
#
loop_
_entity.id
_entity.type
_entity.pdbx_description
1 polymer ?
#
loop_
_entity_poly.entity_id
_entity_poly.type
_entity_poly.pdbx_seq_one_letter_code
_entity_poly.pdbx_strand_id
1 'polypeptide(L)'
;IPTNVISITDGQIFLTTDLFFQGQRPAVDVGISVSRVGGSAQTKAMKSVAGTLRLDLAAYREMQAFTQFGSDLDKATQDQLNRGAHMTELLKQGRYVPMPFYDQAIAIYAAGQGYMDEIPVSDVTRFRGEMLEYLHASHADLVKSVEDEKKFTDETKAGLNSAIEAFKTQFQPTV
;
A
#
# COMPACT_ATOMS: atom_id res chain seq x y z
N ILE A 1 -15.42 25.15 -18.45
CA ILE A 1 -15.23 23.80 -19.02
C ILE A 1 -14.68 22.83 -17.96
N PRO A 2 -13.58 23.08 -17.21
CA PRO A 2 -13.07 22.13 -16.22
C PRO A 2 -14.10 21.75 -15.14
N THR A 3 -14.84 22.73 -14.61
CA THR A 3 -15.87 22.52 -13.60
C THR A 3 -16.99 21.59 -14.07
N ASN A 4 -17.41 21.73 -15.33
CA ASN A 4 -18.45 20.88 -15.91
C ASN A 4 -17.94 19.44 -16.10
N VAL A 5 -16.68 19.25 -16.49
CA VAL A 5 -16.08 17.91 -16.62
C VAL A 5 -16.01 17.22 -15.26
N ILE A 6 -15.54 17.91 -14.21
CA ILE A 6 -15.47 17.37 -12.84
C ILE A 6 -16.87 17.00 -12.32
N SER A 7 -17.91 17.76 -12.66
CA SER A 7 -19.27 17.49 -12.20
C SER A 7 -19.95 16.32 -12.91
N ILE A 8 -19.56 16.03 -14.16
CA ILE A 8 -20.15 14.96 -14.98
C ILE A 8 -19.43 13.61 -14.76
N THR A 9 -18.12 13.63 -14.53
CA THR A 9 -17.32 12.42 -14.30
C THR A 9 -17.48 11.89 -12.89
N ASP A 10 -17.09 10.63 -12.65
CA ASP A 10 -17.11 9.98 -11.32
C ASP A 10 -16.16 10.64 -10.30
N GLY A 11 -15.23 11.40 -10.76
CA GLY A 11 -14.21 12.07 -9.95
C GLY A 11 -12.98 12.38 -10.78
N GLN A 12 -11.87 12.55 -10.12
CA GLN A 12 -10.60 12.87 -10.77
C GLN A 12 -9.42 12.22 -10.06
N ILE A 13 -8.41 11.87 -10.84
CA ILE A 13 -7.11 11.42 -10.34
C ILE A 13 -6.10 12.51 -10.65
N PHE A 14 -5.53 13.12 -9.63
CA PHE A 14 -4.51 14.17 -9.77
C PHE A 14 -3.11 13.55 -9.81
N LEU A 15 -2.37 13.87 -10.85
CA LEU A 15 -0.94 13.61 -10.98
C LEU A 15 -0.19 14.91 -10.72
N THR A 16 0.80 14.88 -9.83
CA THR A 16 1.57 16.06 -9.47
C THR A 16 3.04 15.91 -9.87
N THR A 17 3.64 16.99 -10.36
CA THR A 17 5.05 17.03 -10.73
C THR A 17 5.97 16.82 -9.53
N ASP A 18 5.59 17.33 -8.37
CA ASP A 18 6.39 17.23 -7.16
C ASP A 18 6.55 15.77 -6.72
N LEU A 19 5.47 14.97 -6.70
CA LEU A 19 5.54 13.54 -6.43
C LEU A 19 6.35 12.80 -7.48
N PHE A 20 6.24 13.20 -8.76
CA PHE A 20 7.01 12.59 -9.83
C PHE A 20 8.52 12.80 -9.64
N PHE A 21 8.95 14.01 -9.31
CA PHE A 21 10.36 14.31 -9.06
C PHE A 21 10.88 13.70 -7.76
N GLN A 22 10.01 13.46 -6.77
CA GLN A 22 10.34 12.70 -5.56
C GLN A 22 10.45 11.19 -5.82
N GLY A 23 10.24 10.74 -7.06
CA GLY A 23 10.33 9.32 -7.44
C GLY A 23 9.07 8.52 -7.17
N GLN A 24 7.97 9.16 -6.73
CA GLN A 24 6.68 8.49 -6.59
C GLN A 24 6.06 8.27 -7.98
N ARG A 25 5.97 7.02 -8.39
CA ARG A 25 5.40 6.62 -9.69
C ARG A 25 4.48 5.41 -9.53
N PRO A 26 3.19 5.55 -9.92
CA PRO A 26 2.53 6.74 -10.48
C PRO A 26 2.48 7.92 -9.50
N ALA A 27 2.58 9.14 -10.02
CA ALA A 27 2.64 10.38 -9.23
C ALA A 27 1.23 10.84 -8.77
N VAL A 28 0.42 9.90 -8.30
CA VAL A 28 -0.96 10.12 -7.88
C VAL A 28 -1.00 10.78 -6.50
N ASP A 29 -1.61 11.95 -6.43
CA ASP A 29 -1.92 12.55 -5.15
C ASP A 29 -3.23 11.96 -4.59
N VAL A 30 -3.09 11.07 -3.61
CA VAL A 30 -4.22 10.38 -2.97
C VAL A 30 -5.09 11.33 -2.14
N GLY A 31 -4.51 12.44 -1.64
CA GLY A 31 -5.21 13.40 -0.78
C GLY A 31 -6.28 14.19 -1.52
N ILE A 32 -5.96 14.63 -2.74
CA ILE A 32 -6.85 15.46 -3.56
C ILE A 32 -7.58 14.69 -4.67
N SER A 33 -7.22 13.43 -4.89
CA SER A 33 -7.92 12.54 -5.83
C SER A 33 -9.21 12.03 -5.21
N VAL A 34 -10.28 12.01 -6.00
CA VAL A 34 -11.62 11.62 -5.56
C VAL A 34 -12.26 10.67 -6.57
N SER A 35 -12.89 9.60 -6.08
CA SER A 35 -13.83 8.81 -6.86
C SER A 35 -15.11 8.62 -6.04
N ARG A 36 -16.27 8.94 -6.65
CA ARG A 36 -17.58 8.81 -6.00
C ARG A 36 -18.08 7.38 -5.96
N VAL A 37 -17.67 6.58 -6.95
CA VAL A 37 -18.10 5.18 -7.11
C VAL A 37 -17.00 4.20 -6.67
N GLY A 38 -15.73 4.64 -6.66
CA GLY A 38 -14.56 3.78 -6.41
C GLY A 38 -14.68 2.94 -5.14
N GLY A 39 -15.13 3.53 -4.04
CA GLY A 39 -15.34 2.81 -2.78
C GLY A 39 -16.41 1.71 -2.86
N SER A 40 -17.45 1.89 -3.68
CA SER A 40 -18.50 0.89 -3.90
C SER A 40 -18.06 -0.19 -4.88
N ALA A 41 -17.15 0.14 -5.79
CA ALA A 41 -16.63 -0.80 -6.79
C ALA A 41 -15.54 -1.73 -6.23
N GLN A 42 -14.93 -1.40 -5.09
CA GLN A 42 -13.91 -2.22 -4.45
C GLN A 42 -14.47 -3.56 -3.96
N THR A 43 -13.67 -4.62 -4.09
CA THR A 43 -13.94 -5.89 -3.40
C THR A 43 -13.87 -5.70 -1.88
N LYS A 44 -14.49 -6.59 -1.12
CA LYS A 44 -14.43 -6.53 0.35
C LYS A 44 -12.99 -6.64 0.88
N ALA A 45 -12.13 -7.44 0.22
CA ALA A 45 -10.71 -7.54 0.54
C ALA A 45 -10.03 -6.18 0.39
N MET A 46 -10.14 -5.54 -0.78
CA MET A 46 -9.54 -4.23 -1.04
C MET A 46 -10.09 -3.17 -0.09
N LYS A 47 -11.40 -3.13 0.13
CA LYS A 47 -12.05 -2.15 1.01
C LYS A 47 -11.57 -2.24 2.46
N SER A 48 -11.26 -3.45 2.94
CA SER A 48 -10.78 -3.67 4.31
C SER A 48 -9.38 -3.10 4.56
N VAL A 49 -8.55 -3.01 3.53
CA VAL A 49 -7.16 -2.51 3.65
C VAL A 49 -6.99 -1.08 3.13
N ALA A 50 -7.75 -0.66 2.13
CA ALA A 50 -7.62 0.66 1.52
C ALA A 50 -8.03 1.81 2.46
N GLY A 51 -8.97 1.57 3.37
CA GLY A 51 -9.40 2.57 4.35
C GLY A 51 -8.27 2.95 5.30
N THR A 52 -7.61 1.97 5.89
CA THR A 52 -6.46 2.16 6.79
C THR A 52 -5.30 2.81 6.05
N LEU A 53 -4.94 2.30 4.88
CA LEU A 53 -3.88 2.87 4.04
C LEU A 53 -4.08 4.37 3.79
N ARG A 54 -5.30 4.79 3.48
CA ARG A 54 -5.59 6.21 3.22
C ARG A 54 -5.38 7.09 4.45
N LEU A 55 -5.77 6.59 5.62
CA LEU A 55 -5.57 7.29 6.90
C LEU A 55 -4.08 7.40 7.24
N ASP A 56 -3.33 6.31 7.08
CA ASP A 56 -1.89 6.27 7.35
C ASP A 56 -1.12 7.23 6.43
N LEU A 57 -1.47 7.29 5.14
CA LEU A 57 -0.86 8.23 4.19
C LEU A 57 -1.21 9.69 4.51
N ALA A 58 -2.43 9.97 4.98
CA ALA A 58 -2.82 11.32 5.39
C ALA A 58 -2.03 11.77 6.62
N ALA A 59 -1.94 10.92 7.65
CA ALA A 59 -1.16 11.17 8.85
C ALA A 59 0.34 11.34 8.52
N TYR A 60 0.90 10.51 7.65
CA TYR A 60 2.29 10.63 7.20
C TYR A 60 2.57 12.00 6.56
N ARG A 61 1.70 12.48 5.68
CA ARG A 61 1.87 13.79 5.03
C ARG A 61 1.84 14.96 6.02
N GLU A 62 0.92 14.92 7.00
CA GLU A 62 0.89 15.91 8.07
C GLU A 62 2.20 15.91 8.86
N MET A 63 2.65 14.73 9.29
CA MET A 63 3.88 14.62 10.08
C MET A 63 5.12 15.01 9.29
N GLN A 64 5.20 14.67 8.01
CA GLN A 64 6.32 15.04 7.14
C GLN A 64 6.50 16.56 7.06
N ALA A 65 5.43 17.34 7.11
CA ALA A 65 5.52 18.79 7.15
C ALA A 65 6.17 19.29 8.45
N PHE A 66 5.94 18.61 9.58
CA PHE A 66 6.54 18.98 10.87
C PHE A 66 8.02 18.59 10.99
N THR A 67 8.46 17.51 10.35
CA THR A 67 9.88 17.08 10.41
C THR A 67 10.85 18.09 9.81
N GLN A 68 10.39 18.93 8.90
CA GLN A 68 11.19 20.00 8.31
C GLN A 68 11.59 21.09 9.32
N PHE A 69 10.94 21.15 10.48
CA PHE A 69 11.20 22.16 11.50
C PHE A 69 12.13 21.68 12.63
N GLY A 70 12.74 20.49 12.54
CA GLY A 70 13.84 20.04 13.39
C GLY A 70 13.49 19.78 14.85
N SER A 71 12.26 19.38 15.16
CA SER A 71 11.88 18.96 16.51
C SER A 71 12.35 17.53 16.81
N ASP A 72 12.80 17.26 18.04
CA ASP A 72 13.00 15.90 18.53
C ASP A 72 11.64 15.18 18.53
N LEU A 73 11.52 14.19 17.64
CA LEU A 73 10.29 13.41 17.49
C LEU A 73 10.27 12.29 18.54
N ASP A 74 9.14 12.10 19.17
CA ASP A 74 8.90 10.94 20.01
C ASP A 74 8.87 9.64 19.18
N LYS A 75 9.08 8.51 19.85
CA LYS A 75 9.16 7.20 19.19
C LYS A 75 7.89 6.87 18.40
N ALA A 76 6.71 7.21 18.92
CA ALA A 76 5.44 6.92 18.26
C ALA A 76 5.33 7.67 16.93
N THR A 77 5.74 8.94 16.90
CA THR A 77 5.78 9.74 15.67
C THR A 77 6.82 9.21 14.68
N GLN A 78 7.99 8.76 15.15
CA GLN A 78 9.00 8.12 14.29
C GLN A 78 8.46 6.82 13.66
N ASP A 79 7.78 5.98 14.44
CA ASP A 79 7.19 4.73 13.96
C ASP A 79 6.10 5.00 12.90
N GLN A 80 5.29 6.04 13.08
CA GLN A 80 4.29 6.45 12.10
C GLN A 80 4.93 7.00 10.82
N LEU A 81 5.99 7.79 10.92
CA LEU A 81 6.75 8.28 9.76
C LEU A 81 7.40 7.13 9.00
N ASN A 82 8.00 6.18 9.72
CA ASN A 82 8.58 4.99 9.13
C ASN A 82 7.52 4.19 8.35
N ARG A 83 6.38 3.89 8.97
CA ARG A 83 5.26 3.18 8.32
C ARG A 83 4.73 3.92 7.11
N GLY A 84 4.56 5.24 7.18
CA GLY A 84 4.11 6.05 6.05
C GLY A 84 5.08 6.04 4.88
N ALA A 85 6.39 6.07 5.16
CA ALA A 85 7.42 5.93 4.12
C ALA A 85 7.35 4.56 3.43
N HIS A 86 7.19 3.48 4.20
CA HIS A 86 7.02 2.12 3.66
C HIS A 86 5.76 1.99 2.80
N MET A 87 4.64 2.54 3.27
CA MET A 87 3.39 2.56 2.49
C MET A 87 3.54 3.35 1.18
N THR A 88 4.25 4.47 1.21
CA THR A 88 4.52 5.26 0.01
C THR A 88 5.37 4.48 -0.99
N GLU A 89 6.41 3.79 -0.53
CA GLU A 89 7.26 2.95 -1.37
C GLU A 89 6.51 1.74 -1.93
N LEU A 90 5.65 1.11 -1.10
CA LEU A 90 4.81 -0.01 -1.50
C LEU A 90 3.91 0.32 -2.69
N LEU A 91 3.41 1.55 -2.77
CA LEU A 91 2.49 2.00 -3.83
C LEU A 91 3.20 2.32 -5.15
N LYS A 92 4.53 2.32 -5.20
CA LYS A 92 5.24 2.48 -6.46
C LYS A 92 5.02 1.29 -7.37
N GLN A 93 4.76 1.56 -8.62
CA GLN A 93 4.45 0.55 -9.63
C GLN A 93 5.16 0.88 -10.94
N GLY A 94 5.71 -0.14 -11.57
CA GLY A 94 6.35 0.00 -12.88
C GLY A 94 5.36 0.35 -14.00
N ARG A 95 5.85 0.98 -15.04
CA ARG A 95 5.04 1.29 -16.22
C ARG A 95 4.67 -0.01 -16.94
N TYR A 96 3.41 -0.15 -17.30
CA TYR A 96 2.85 -1.35 -17.98
C TYR A 96 2.99 -2.65 -17.17
N VAL A 97 3.06 -2.56 -15.85
CA VAL A 97 3.08 -3.72 -14.95
C VAL A 97 1.78 -3.69 -14.11
N PRO A 98 0.65 -4.15 -14.67
CA PRO A 98 -0.60 -4.24 -13.91
C PRO A 98 -0.48 -5.30 -12.82
N MET A 99 -1.12 -5.06 -11.69
CA MET A 99 -1.17 -6.00 -10.57
C MET A 99 -2.64 -6.40 -10.31
N PRO A 100 -2.96 -7.69 -10.19
CA PRO A 100 -4.29 -8.16 -9.84
C PRO A 100 -4.75 -7.60 -8.49
N PHE A 101 -6.06 -7.43 -8.30
CA PHE A 101 -6.60 -6.83 -7.06
C PHE A 101 -6.26 -7.65 -5.80
N TYR A 102 -6.18 -8.97 -5.91
CA TYR A 102 -5.86 -9.84 -4.79
C TYR A 102 -4.41 -9.66 -4.35
N ASP A 103 -3.46 -9.54 -5.27
CA ASP A 103 -2.07 -9.24 -4.97
C ASP A 103 -1.91 -7.85 -4.35
N GLN A 104 -2.63 -6.85 -4.88
CA GLN A 104 -2.66 -5.51 -4.30
C GLN A 104 -3.19 -5.55 -2.86
N ALA A 105 -4.31 -6.26 -2.63
CA ALA A 105 -4.91 -6.36 -1.31
C ALA A 105 -4.01 -7.09 -0.32
N ILE A 106 -3.35 -8.19 -0.73
CA ILE A 106 -2.40 -8.94 0.10
C ILE A 106 -1.18 -8.08 0.45
N ALA A 107 -0.62 -7.35 -0.53
CA ALA A 107 0.53 -6.48 -0.30
C ALA A 107 0.21 -5.34 0.69
N ILE A 108 -0.94 -4.68 0.54
CA ILE A 108 -1.40 -3.63 1.45
C ILE A 108 -1.71 -4.22 2.83
N TYR A 109 -2.31 -5.41 2.89
CA TYR A 109 -2.54 -6.14 4.13
C TYR A 109 -1.24 -6.39 4.88
N ALA A 110 -0.23 -6.95 4.21
CA ALA A 110 1.08 -7.23 4.80
C ALA A 110 1.73 -5.97 5.39
N ALA A 111 1.72 -4.87 4.65
CA ALA A 111 2.26 -3.60 5.13
C ALA A 111 1.44 -3.03 6.31
N GLY A 112 0.11 -3.11 6.26
CA GLY A 112 -0.77 -2.68 7.34
C GLY A 112 -0.59 -3.48 8.64
N GLN A 113 -0.20 -4.76 8.55
CA GLN A 113 0.15 -5.60 9.70
C GLN A 113 1.57 -5.35 10.22
N GLY A 114 2.37 -4.49 9.57
CA GLY A 114 3.71 -4.14 10.03
C GLY A 114 4.81 -5.10 9.59
N TYR A 115 4.54 -6.04 8.69
CA TYR A 115 5.54 -7.00 8.22
C TYR A 115 6.73 -6.36 7.48
N MET A 116 6.58 -5.13 7.06
CA MET A 116 7.60 -4.37 6.35
C MET A 116 8.31 -3.32 7.21
N ASP A 117 7.88 -3.08 8.46
CA ASP A 117 8.35 -1.95 9.29
C ASP A 117 9.86 -2.01 9.60
N GLU A 118 10.45 -3.21 9.65
CA GLU A 118 11.88 -3.44 9.92
C GLU A 118 12.74 -3.53 8.65
N ILE A 119 12.13 -3.48 7.46
CA ILE A 119 12.82 -3.62 6.19
C ILE A 119 13.28 -2.24 5.74
N PRO A 120 14.49 -2.07 5.16
CA PRO A 120 14.87 -0.81 4.56
C PRO A 120 13.84 -0.34 3.53
N VAL A 121 13.48 0.95 3.54
CA VAL A 121 12.46 1.51 2.62
C VAL A 121 12.81 1.19 1.15
N SER A 122 14.11 1.21 0.79
CA SER A 122 14.60 0.85 -0.54
C SER A 122 14.27 -0.57 -0.97
N ASP A 123 14.07 -1.48 -0.03
CA ASP A 123 13.81 -2.89 -0.27
C ASP A 123 12.31 -3.25 -0.28
N VAL A 124 11.44 -2.33 0.08
CA VAL A 124 9.98 -2.59 0.19
C VAL A 124 9.40 -3.12 -1.13
N THR A 125 9.77 -2.52 -2.25
CA THR A 125 9.29 -2.96 -3.57
C THR A 125 9.79 -4.36 -3.91
N ARG A 126 11.04 -4.69 -3.58
CA ARG A 126 11.64 -6.01 -3.76
C ARG A 126 10.97 -7.04 -2.84
N PHE A 127 10.83 -6.70 -1.55
CA PHE A 127 10.14 -7.54 -0.57
C PHE A 127 8.72 -7.87 -1.04
N ARG A 128 7.95 -6.87 -1.49
CA ARG A 128 6.61 -7.09 -2.03
C ARG A 128 6.61 -8.09 -3.19
N GLY A 129 7.52 -7.91 -4.16
CA GLY A 129 7.62 -8.80 -5.33
C GLY A 129 7.92 -10.23 -4.92
N GLU A 130 9.01 -10.44 -4.17
CA GLU A 130 9.44 -11.76 -3.73
C GLU A 130 8.42 -12.43 -2.79
N MET A 131 7.76 -11.68 -1.92
CA MET A 131 6.67 -12.18 -1.06
C MET A 131 5.49 -12.70 -1.89
N LEU A 132 5.04 -11.95 -2.88
CA LEU A 132 3.94 -12.37 -3.75
C LEU A 132 4.34 -13.60 -4.57
N GLU A 133 5.54 -13.65 -5.13
CA GLU A 133 6.06 -14.83 -5.83
C GLU A 133 6.09 -16.05 -4.92
N TYR A 134 6.56 -15.90 -3.68
CA TYR A 134 6.56 -16.98 -2.68
C TYR A 134 5.15 -17.47 -2.36
N LEU A 135 4.19 -16.55 -2.17
CA LEU A 135 2.80 -16.91 -1.90
C LEU A 135 2.17 -17.63 -3.09
N HIS A 136 2.40 -17.19 -4.31
CA HIS A 136 1.91 -17.88 -5.51
C HIS A 136 2.54 -19.26 -5.70
N ALA A 137 3.82 -19.44 -5.36
CA ALA A 137 4.52 -20.70 -5.53
C ALA A 137 4.18 -21.73 -4.44
N SER A 138 4.10 -21.28 -3.18
CA SER A 138 4.03 -22.20 -2.01
C SER A 138 2.66 -22.19 -1.31
N HIS A 139 1.84 -21.16 -1.52
CA HIS A 139 0.55 -20.95 -0.85
C HIS A 139 -0.52 -20.46 -1.83
N ALA A 140 -0.56 -21.04 -3.03
CA ALA A 140 -1.47 -20.64 -4.11
C ALA A 140 -2.96 -20.76 -3.70
N ASP A 141 -3.28 -21.66 -2.80
CA ASP A 141 -4.61 -21.85 -2.21
C ASP A 141 -5.08 -20.61 -1.44
N LEU A 142 -4.17 -19.97 -0.66
CA LEU A 142 -4.48 -18.74 0.07
C LEU A 142 -4.74 -17.57 -0.89
N VAL A 143 -3.88 -17.42 -1.92
CA VAL A 143 -4.06 -16.37 -2.93
C VAL A 143 -5.38 -16.57 -3.66
N LYS A 144 -5.67 -17.81 -4.07
CA LYS A 144 -6.91 -18.16 -4.74
C LYS A 144 -8.14 -17.94 -3.86
N SER A 145 -8.05 -18.21 -2.55
CA SER A 145 -9.14 -17.90 -1.62
C SER A 145 -9.48 -16.40 -1.62
N VAL A 146 -8.47 -15.51 -1.65
CA VAL A 146 -8.71 -14.05 -1.73
C VAL A 146 -9.31 -13.66 -3.07
N GLU A 147 -8.86 -14.29 -4.18
CA GLU A 147 -9.39 -14.04 -5.52
C GLU A 147 -10.86 -14.43 -5.65
N ASP A 148 -11.20 -15.64 -5.23
CA ASP A 148 -12.53 -16.23 -5.39
C ASP A 148 -13.56 -15.59 -4.42
N GLU A 149 -13.21 -15.49 -3.13
CA GLU A 149 -14.11 -14.96 -2.11
C GLU A 149 -14.18 -13.43 -2.08
N LYS A 150 -13.19 -12.75 -2.68
CA LYS A 150 -13.07 -11.28 -2.73
C LYS A 150 -13.08 -10.62 -1.36
N LYS A 151 -12.71 -11.36 -0.31
CA LYS A 151 -12.61 -10.93 1.08
C LYS A 151 -11.49 -11.67 1.80
N PHE A 152 -11.03 -11.12 2.90
CA PHE A 152 -10.18 -11.83 3.85
C PHE A 152 -11.05 -12.52 4.91
N THR A 153 -11.09 -13.85 4.91
CA THR A 153 -11.66 -14.62 6.01
C THR A 153 -10.66 -14.72 7.15
N ASP A 154 -11.10 -15.11 8.34
CA ASP A 154 -10.19 -15.28 9.48
C ASP A 154 -9.18 -16.42 9.22
N GLU A 155 -9.61 -17.48 8.52
CA GLU A 155 -8.74 -18.56 8.08
C GLU A 155 -7.69 -18.07 7.08
N THR A 156 -8.12 -17.32 6.06
CA THR A 156 -7.19 -16.74 5.07
C THR A 156 -6.19 -15.80 5.72
N LYS A 157 -6.63 -14.95 6.66
CA LYS A 157 -5.71 -14.07 7.41
C LYS A 157 -4.70 -14.86 8.24
N ALA A 158 -5.15 -15.89 8.95
CA ALA A 158 -4.25 -16.73 9.75
C ALA A 158 -3.20 -17.42 8.86
N GLY A 159 -3.63 -17.98 7.72
CA GLY A 159 -2.74 -18.58 6.73
C GLY A 159 -1.74 -17.59 6.15
N LEU A 160 -2.21 -16.41 5.73
CA LEU A 160 -1.34 -15.34 5.20
C LEU A 160 -0.33 -14.88 6.25
N ASN A 161 -0.74 -14.67 7.49
CA ASN A 161 0.17 -14.28 8.56
C ASN A 161 1.29 -15.30 8.73
N SER A 162 0.96 -16.59 8.81
CA SER A 162 1.95 -17.66 8.93
C SER A 162 2.90 -17.74 7.73
N ALA A 163 2.35 -17.59 6.51
CA ALA A 163 3.13 -17.65 5.28
C ALA A 163 4.07 -16.44 5.13
N ILE A 164 3.59 -15.22 5.46
CA ILE A 164 4.40 -14.00 5.40
C ILE A 164 5.50 -13.99 6.46
N GLU A 165 5.21 -14.48 7.67
CA GLU A 165 6.24 -14.68 8.72
C GLU A 165 7.32 -15.64 8.25
N ALA A 166 6.95 -16.78 7.67
CA ALA A 166 7.90 -17.74 7.11
C ALA A 166 8.74 -17.12 6.00
N PHE A 167 8.14 -16.34 5.10
CA PHE A 167 8.88 -15.62 4.07
C PHE A 167 9.83 -14.58 4.68
N LYS A 168 9.39 -13.80 5.68
CA LYS A 168 10.21 -12.78 6.34
C LYS A 168 11.51 -13.36 6.91
N THR A 169 11.50 -14.60 7.43
CA THR A 169 12.71 -15.25 7.94
C THR A 169 13.74 -15.61 6.86
N GLN A 170 13.30 -15.70 5.61
CA GLN A 170 14.15 -16.05 4.47
C GLN A 170 14.63 -14.83 3.70
N PHE A 171 13.91 -13.72 3.82
CA PHE A 171 14.24 -12.48 3.12
C PHE A 171 15.50 -11.85 3.73
N GLN A 172 16.47 -11.53 2.86
CA GLN A 172 17.69 -10.83 3.26
C GLN A 172 17.66 -9.40 2.74
N PRO A 173 17.52 -8.39 3.62
CA PRO A 173 17.61 -6.99 3.20
C PRO A 173 18.96 -6.68 2.55
N THR A 174 18.96 -5.73 1.62
CA THR A 174 20.19 -5.19 1.06
C THR A 174 20.90 -4.38 2.16
N VAL A 175 22.17 -4.66 2.40
CA VAL A 175 23.01 -3.98 3.40
C VAL A 175 23.43 -2.60 2.91
#